data_ecfbd4183e531ac6a6f05aba24e0657d
#
_entry.id   ecfbd4183e531ac6a6f05aba24e0657d
#
_cell.length_a   1.000
_cell.length_b   1.000
_cell.length_c   1.000
_cell.angle_alpha   90.00
_cell.angle_beta   90.00
_cell.angle_gamma   90.00
#
_symmetry.space_group_name_H-M   'P 1'
#
loop_
_entity.id
_entity.type
_entity.pdbx_description
1 polymer ?
#
loop_
_entity_poly.entity_id
_entity_poly.type
_entity_poly.pdbx_seq_one_letter_code
_entity_poly.pdbx_strand_id
1 'polypeptide(L)'
;MKTVFIYLIISLSCIHLCTAQDKINSRPRIGLTLSGGGAKGLAHIGILKAIDSAGLKVDYITGTSMGAILGALYASGYSGKQIEQLCKNLEWDLLFSNQVPLKSLSMEEKNQYARFALELPYINHKIKLPAGVIEGQELNIKFLELFFHVFDKKHFKDLPIPFQCMATDLETGNLVVLDSGNLVKALRASMAIPSVFTSVSINDKKLVDGGLVRNFPVKNVREMGADITIGSNVSGGLSTKEEISNAVDVILQMAFFKEASDFREEIPLTDIYIHMPLAGFNMSSFNSSKEIMQTGVDTGNKYYAVFKKLADSIPGNINVPLPVQPSKSVFIQTYNVSGLQKTSSDFFFHLMNFYDNRRYTAAEISKSIIRAYGSRYYSSITYNLVPVSGDTANIEFNVTENPGTYLKAAVYYSIFRGINV
;
A
#
# COMPACT_ATOMS: atom_id res chain seq x y z
N MET A 1 -48.75 38.87 18.91
CA MET A 1 -47.50 38.14 19.35
C MET A 1 -47.70 36.63 19.46
N LYS A 2 -48.76 36.07 20.07
CA LYS A 2 -48.97 34.63 20.19
C LYS A 2 -49.11 33.90 18.85
N THR A 3 -49.77 34.48 17.86
CA THR A 3 -49.95 33.88 16.51
C THR A 3 -48.65 33.83 15.69
N VAL A 4 -47.76 34.83 15.78
CA VAL A 4 -46.45 34.84 15.09
C VAL A 4 -45.53 33.79 15.66
N PHE A 5 -45.59 33.52 16.97
CA PHE A 5 -44.78 32.50 17.64
C PHE A 5 -45.17 31.08 17.22
N ILE A 6 -46.46 30.81 16.97
CA ILE A 6 -46.96 29.51 16.50
C ILE A 6 -46.51 29.24 15.07
N TYR A 7 -46.52 30.24 14.15
CA TYR A 7 -46.00 30.06 12.79
C TYR A 7 -44.49 29.83 12.74
N LEU A 8 -43.72 30.46 13.67
CA LEU A 8 -42.28 30.25 13.78
C LEU A 8 -41.95 28.82 14.24
N ILE A 9 -42.69 28.27 15.21
CA ILE A 9 -42.50 26.89 15.68
C ILE A 9 -42.86 25.88 14.61
N ILE A 10 -43.93 26.11 13.84
CA ILE A 10 -44.37 25.22 12.76
C ILE A 10 -43.34 25.26 11.60
N SER A 11 -42.77 26.42 11.26
CA SER A 11 -41.74 26.54 10.22
C SER A 11 -40.43 25.86 10.63
N LEU A 12 -40.00 25.94 11.91
CA LEU A 12 -38.82 25.23 12.41
C LEU A 12 -39.01 23.72 12.43
N SER A 13 -40.23 23.25 12.73
CA SER A 13 -40.55 21.80 12.69
C SER A 13 -40.55 21.24 11.29
N CYS A 14 -41.00 22.00 10.28
CA CYS A 14 -40.93 21.60 8.87
C CYS A 14 -39.50 21.51 8.33
N ILE A 15 -38.58 22.38 8.78
CA ILE A 15 -37.18 22.33 8.39
C ILE A 15 -36.49 21.07 8.92
N HIS A 16 -36.79 20.65 10.15
CA HIS A 16 -36.26 19.43 10.73
C HIS A 16 -36.82 18.15 10.08
N LEU A 17 -38.07 18.18 9.60
CA LEU A 17 -38.67 17.05 8.88
C LEU A 17 -38.05 16.88 7.46
N CYS A 18 -37.72 17.98 6.74
CA CYS A 18 -37.06 17.90 5.45
C CYS A 18 -35.65 17.31 5.54
N THR A 19 -34.86 17.65 6.56
CA THR A 19 -33.51 17.09 6.73
C THR A 19 -33.51 15.62 7.19
N ALA A 20 -34.58 15.15 7.84
CA ALA A 20 -34.77 13.75 8.21
C ALA A 20 -35.22 12.88 7.02
N GLN A 21 -35.96 13.45 6.06
CA GLN A 21 -36.52 12.75 4.91
C GLN A 21 -35.48 12.41 3.85
N ASP A 22 -34.42 13.22 3.71
CA ASP A 22 -33.28 12.91 2.81
C ASP A 22 -32.44 11.73 3.32
N LYS A 23 -32.39 11.47 4.61
CA LYS A 23 -31.72 10.30 5.19
C LYS A 23 -32.52 8.99 5.06
N ILE A 24 -33.84 9.08 4.93
CA ILE A 24 -34.74 7.90 4.87
C ILE A 24 -34.74 7.26 3.47
N ASN A 25 -34.34 7.99 2.42
CA ASN A 25 -34.35 7.51 1.03
C ASN A 25 -32.98 7.16 0.44
N SER A 26 -31.88 7.32 1.20
CA SER A 26 -30.57 6.90 0.72
C SER A 26 -30.34 5.42 1.01
N ARG A 27 -29.89 4.67 -0.02
CA ARG A 27 -29.54 3.27 0.21
C ARG A 27 -28.43 3.14 1.26
N PRO A 28 -28.42 2.04 2.06
CA PRO A 28 -27.32 1.78 2.99
C PRO A 28 -25.96 1.74 2.23
N ARG A 29 -24.96 2.40 2.81
CA ARG A 29 -23.61 2.46 2.26
C ARG A 29 -22.76 1.34 2.85
N ILE A 30 -22.07 0.62 1.98
CA ILE A 30 -21.24 -0.52 2.35
C ILE A 30 -19.79 -0.07 2.53
N GLY A 31 -19.25 -0.30 3.71
CA GLY A 31 -17.83 -0.14 4.01
C GLY A 31 -17.09 -1.48 4.02
N LEU A 32 -15.92 -1.52 3.40
CA LEU A 32 -15.03 -2.67 3.41
C LEU A 32 -13.74 -2.33 4.17
N THR A 33 -13.38 -3.16 5.14
CA THR A 33 -12.14 -3.05 5.90
C THR A 33 -11.26 -4.28 5.66
N LEU A 34 -9.99 -4.05 5.32
CA LEU A 34 -9.00 -5.08 5.07
C LEU A 34 -7.83 -4.92 6.05
N SER A 35 -7.59 -5.94 6.88
CA SER A 35 -6.50 -5.90 7.87
C SER A 35 -5.12 -6.05 7.22
N GLY A 36 -4.09 -5.60 7.92
CA GLY A 36 -2.72 -5.95 7.61
C GLY A 36 -2.40 -7.41 7.94
N GLY A 37 -1.28 -7.90 7.42
CA GLY A 37 -0.84 -9.28 7.69
C GLY A 37 0.25 -9.80 6.75
N GLY A 38 0.98 -8.93 6.05
CA GLY A 38 2.01 -9.33 5.11
C GLY A 38 1.49 -10.30 4.04
N ALA A 39 2.18 -11.42 3.82
CA ALA A 39 1.77 -12.43 2.84
C ALA A 39 0.35 -12.95 3.08
N LYS A 40 -0.08 -13.11 4.34
CA LYS A 40 -1.46 -13.54 4.68
C LYS A 40 -2.52 -12.62 4.09
N GLY A 41 -2.21 -11.34 3.92
CA GLY A 41 -3.12 -10.37 3.30
C GLY A 41 -3.56 -10.73 1.89
N LEU A 42 -2.80 -11.54 1.15
CA LEU A 42 -3.20 -12.02 -0.17
C LEU A 42 -4.52 -12.82 -0.16
N ALA A 43 -4.95 -13.34 0.99
CA ALA A 43 -6.25 -14.00 1.11
C ALA A 43 -7.43 -13.04 0.94
N HIS A 44 -7.27 -11.73 1.18
CA HIS A 44 -8.32 -10.73 0.91
C HIS A 44 -8.81 -10.76 -0.54
N ILE A 45 -7.96 -11.19 -1.48
CA ILE A 45 -8.30 -11.30 -2.90
C ILE A 45 -9.55 -12.16 -3.11
N GLY A 46 -9.68 -13.25 -2.34
CA GLY A 46 -10.86 -14.13 -2.43
C GLY A 46 -12.15 -13.42 -2.01
N ILE A 47 -12.09 -12.55 -1.01
CA ILE A 47 -13.24 -11.74 -0.60
C ILE A 47 -13.60 -10.70 -1.66
N LEU A 48 -12.61 -10.00 -2.22
CA LEU A 48 -12.84 -9.05 -3.32
C LEU A 48 -13.51 -9.73 -4.52
N LYS A 49 -13.05 -10.94 -4.90
CA LYS A 49 -13.67 -11.75 -5.97
C LYS A 49 -15.10 -12.14 -5.64
N ALA A 50 -15.39 -12.53 -4.40
CA ALA A 50 -16.73 -12.90 -3.96
C ALA A 50 -17.69 -11.70 -3.97
N ILE A 51 -17.21 -10.52 -3.53
CA ILE A 51 -17.95 -9.25 -3.60
C ILE A 51 -18.28 -8.90 -5.05
N ASP A 52 -17.29 -8.96 -5.96
CA ASP A 52 -17.50 -8.73 -7.39
C ASP A 52 -18.53 -9.70 -7.98
N SER A 53 -18.39 -11.00 -7.70
CA SER A 53 -19.28 -12.04 -8.21
C SER A 53 -20.70 -11.92 -7.68
N ALA A 54 -20.87 -11.43 -6.44
CA ALA A 54 -22.17 -11.17 -5.84
C ALA A 54 -22.85 -9.90 -6.39
N GLY A 55 -22.10 -9.06 -7.12
CA GLY A 55 -22.58 -7.75 -7.59
C GLY A 55 -22.79 -6.77 -6.46
N LEU A 56 -22.09 -6.94 -5.31
CA LEU A 56 -22.21 -6.05 -4.16
C LEU A 56 -21.34 -4.79 -4.38
N LYS A 57 -21.99 -3.63 -4.37
CA LYS A 57 -21.30 -2.35 -4.47
C LYS A 57 -20.71 -1.95 -3.11
N VAL A 58 -19.41 -1.73 -3.09
CA VAL A 58 -18.68 -1.14 -1.95
C VAL A 58 -18.61 0.37 -2.13
N ASP A 59 -18.88 1.13 -1.07
CA ASP A 59 -18.90 2.59 -1.09
C ASP A 59 -17.68 3.23 -0.43
N TYR A 60 -17.05 2.54 0.51
CA TYR A 60 -15.87 3.00 1.23
C TYR A 60 -14.93 1.84 1.51
N ILE A 61 -13.62 2.12 1.45
CA ILE A 61 -12.60 1.12 1.78
C ILE A 61 -11.60 1.71 2.75
N THR A 62 -11.29 0.93 3.78
CA THR A 62 -10.13 1.19 4.66
C THR A 62 -9.21 -0.02 4.69
N GLY A 63 -7.93 0.22 4.87
CA GLY A 63 -6.98 -0.88 4.96
C GLY A 63 -5.68 -0.50 5.66
N THR A 64 -4.96 -1.53 6.09
CA THR A 64 -3.64 -1.39 6.71
C THR A 64 -2.65 -2.33 6.04
N SER A 65 -1.41 -1.89 5.78
CA SER A 65 -0.33 -2.71 5.23
C SER A 65 -0.76 -3.42 3.93
N MET A 66 -0.67 -4.75 3.85
CA MET A 66 -1.13 -5.50 2.66
C MET A 66 -2.62 -5.27 2.37
N GLY A 67 -3.47 -5.11 3.39
CA GLY A 67 -4.87 -4.76 3.21
C GLY A 67 -5.05 -3.37 2.60
N ALA A 68 -4.17 -2.42 2.91
CA ALA A 68 -4.17 -1.11 2.25
C ALA A 68 -3.78 -1.21 0.78
N ILE A 69 -2.80 -2.04 0.42
CA ILE A 69 -2.36 -2.25 -0.97
C ILE A 69 -3.49 -2.83 -1.81
N LEU A 70 -4.10 -3.93 -1.35
CA LEU A 70 -5.19 -4.59 -2.07
C LEU A 70 -6.45 -3.73 -2.08
N GLY A 71 -6.74 -3.06 -0.96
CA GLY A 71 -7.84 -2.09 -0.86
C GLY A 71 -7.69 -0.92 -1.82
N ALA A 72 -6.48 -0.35 -1.94
CA ALA A 72 -6.20 0.73 -2.88
C ALA A 72 -6.30 0.28 -4.34
N LEU A 73 -5.82 -0.92 -4.69
CA LEU A 73 -6.01 -1.48 -6.02
C LEU A 73 -7.50 -1.58 -6.35
N TYR A 74 -8.29 -2.15 -5.46
CA TYR A 74 -9.73 -2.27 -5.63
C TYR A 74 -10.42 -0.89 -5.68
N ALA A 75 -10.03 0.03 -4.80
CA ALA A 75 -10.52 1.40 -4.78
C ALA A 75 -10.19 2.18 -6.06
N SER A 76 -9.08 1.85 -6.70
CA SER A 76 -8.64 2.44 -7.98
C SER A 76 -9.31 1.82 -9.21
N GLY A 77 -10.20 0.82 -9.02
CA GLY A 77 -11.01 0.22 -10.08
C GLY A 77 -10.57 -1.18 -10.55
N TYR A 78 -9.52 -1.76 -9.98
CA TYR A 78 -9.18 -3.16 -10.28
C TYR A 78 -10.23 -4.10 -9.70
N SER A 79 -10.69 -5.07 -10.49
CA SER A 79 -11.51 -6.16 -9.96
C SER A 79 -10.67 -7.16 -9.15
N GLY A 80 -11.31 -7.90 -8.25
CA GLY A 80 -10.65 -8.96 -7.50
C GLY A 80 -9.96 -10.00 -8.40
N LYS A 81 -10.50 -10.29 -9.59
CA LYS A 81 -9.86 -11.16 -10.59
C LYS A 81 -8.59 -10.54 -11.18
N GLN A 82 -8.59 -9.24 -11.48
CA GLN A 82 -7.41 -8.54 -11.99
C GLN A 82 -6.32 -8.48 -10.92
N ILE A 83 -6.69 -8.21 -9.66
CA ILE A 83 -5.76 -8.20 -8.52
C ILE A 83 -5.14 -9.60 -8.32
N GLU A 84 -5.92 -10.67 -8.42
CA GLU A 84 -5.41 -12.05 -8.37
C GLU A 84 -4.36 -12.31 -9.46
N GLN A 85 -4.65 -11.93 -10.70
CA GLN A 85 -3.73 -12.10 -11.82
C GLN A 85 -2.43 -11.31 -11.62
N LEU A 86 -2.54 -10.06 -11.15
CA LEU A 86 -1.38 -9.25 -10.81
C LEU A 86 -0.51 -9.95 -9.76
N CYS A 87 -1.10 -10.36 -8.64
CA CYS A 87 -0.37 -10.97 -7.53
C CYS A 87 0.25 -12.34 -7.88
N LYS A 88 -0.37 -13.12 -8.77
CA LYS A 88 0.19 -14.39 -9.27
C LYS A 88 1.45 -14.22 -10.12
N ASN A 89 1.60 -13.06 -10.78
CA ASN A 89 2.69 -12.76 -11.69
C ASN A 89 3.82 -11.93 -11.03
N LEU A 90 3.69 -11.61 -9.73
CA LEU A 90 4.72 -10.86 -9.01
C LEU A 90 5.85 -11.79 -8.56
N GLU A 91 7.08 -11.33 -8.75
CA GLU A 91 8.30 -11.94 -8.19
C GLU A 91 8.49 -11.38 -6.76
N TRP A 92 7.79 -11.98 -5.77
CA TRP A 92 7.75 -11.49 -4.39
C TRP A 92 9.13 -11.33 -3.77
N ASP A 93 10.05 -12.28 -4.00
CA ASP A 93 11.42 -12.22 -3.47
C ASP A 93 12.18 -11.00 -3.99
N LEU A 94 11.97 -10.61 -5.24
CA LEU A 94 12.57 -9.42 -5.82
C LEU A 94 11.96 -8.15 -5.23
N LEU A 95 10.62 -8.09 -5.11
CA LEU A 95 9.90 -6.93 -4.59
C LEU A 95 10.26 -6.61 -3.14
N PHE A 96 10.53 -7.64 -2.33
CA PHE A 96 10.90 -7.52 -0.92
C PHE A 96 12.41 -7.68 -0.70
N SER A 97 13.21 -7.23 -1.64
CA SER A 97 14.67 -7.21 -1.53
C SER A 97 15.21 -5.86 -2.01
N ASN A 98 16.51 -5.65 -1.79
CA ASN A 98 17.27 -4.56 -2.41
C ASN A 98 18.01 -5.02 -3.67
N GLN A 99 17.63 -6.18 -4.21
CA GLN A 99 18.28 -6.72 -5.38
C GLN A 99 17.87 -5.95 -6.63
N VAL A 100 18.85 -5.72 -7.48
CA VAL A 100 18.62 -5.18 -8.83
C VAL A 100 18.63 -6.35 -9.79
N PRO A 101 17.63 -6.50 -10.67
CA PRO A 101 17.66 -7.55 -11.68
C PRO A 101 18.95 -7.48 -12.50
N LEU A 102 19.66 -8.60 -12.65
CA LEU A 102 20.96 -8.65 -13.35
C LEU A 102 20.91 -8.03 -14.76
N LYS A 103 19.75 -8.12 -15.44
CA LYS A 103 19.52 -7.50 -16.75
C LYS A 103 19.54 -5.96 -16.71
N SER A 104 19.32 -5.38 -15.53
CA SER A 104 19.22 -3.93 -15.30
C SER A 104 20.55 -3.30 -14.84
N LEU A 105 21.52 -4.12 -14.44
CA LEU A 105 22.84 -3.65 -14.02
C LEU A 105 23.68 -3.23 -15.23
N SER A 106 24.48 -2.17 -15.02
CA SER A 106 25.52 -1.81 -16.00
C SER A 106 26.55 -2.94 -16.15
N MET A 107 27.26 -2.94 -17.26
CA MET A 107 28.26 -4.00 -17.55
C MET A 107 29.37 -4.04 -16.50
N GLU A 108 29.78 -2.87 -16.03
CA GLU A 108 30.83 -2.68 -15.02
C GLU A 108 30.40 -3.25 -13.66
N GLU A 109 29.15 -3.07 -13.29
CA GLU A 109 28.60 -3.49 -12.00
C GLU A 109 28.30 -5.00 -11.95
N LYS A 110 27.99 -5.64 -13.08
CA LYS A 110 27.66 -7.08 -13.13
C LYS A 110 28.73 -7.96 -12.52
N ASN A 111 30.01 -7.60 -12.73
CA ASN A 111 31.14 -8.40 -12.25
C ASN A 111 31.35 -8.31 -10.73
N GLN A 112 30.83 -7.28 -10.09
CA GLN A 112 30.98 -7.06 -8.64
C GLN A 112 29.70 -7.31 -7.85
N TYR A 113 28.57 -7.42 -8.54
CA TYR A 113 27.26 -7.58 -7.92
C TYR A 113 27.15 -8.92 -7.17
N ALA A 114 26.61 -8.88 -5.96
CA ALA A 114 26.39 -10.03 -5.07
C ALA A 114 27.68 -10.80 -4.68
N ARG A 115 28.87 -10.22 -4.85
CA ARG A 115 30.12 -10.84 -4.37
C ARG A 115 30.31 -10.78 -2.86
N PHE A 116 29.69 -9.79 -2.22
CA PHE A 116 29.86 -9.53 -0.80
C PHE A 116 28.59 -9.92 -0.03
N ALA A 117 28.77 -10.63 1.07
CA ALA A 117 27.66 -11.02 1.95
C ALA A 117 27.13 -9.84 2.77
N LEU A 118 27.97 -8.82 2.97
CA LEU A 118 27.63 -7.63 3.75
C LEU A 118 28.26 -6.40 3.10
N GLU A 119 27.47 -5.37 2.86
CA GLU A 119 27.91 -4.03 2.43
C GLU A 119 27.33 -2.99 3.38
N LEU A 120 28.18 -2.36 4.20
CA LEU A 120 27.78 -1.34 5.16
C LEU A 120 28.28 0.05 4.72
N PRO A 121 27.39 1.06 4.66
CA PRO A 121 27.79 2.43 4.37
C PRO A 121 28.80 2.96 5.37
N TYR A 122 29.89 3.57 4.86
CA TYR A 122 30.88 4.28 5.66
C TYR A 122 30.79 5.78 5.38
N ILE A 123 30.19 6.53 6.32
CA ILE A 123 29.86 7.94 6.15
C ILE A 123 30.39 8.72 7.36
N ASN A 124 31.13 9.81 7.10
CA ASN A 124 31.70 10.66 8.15
C ASN A 124 32.51 9.87 9.19
N HIS A 125 33.39 8.98 8.72
CA HIS A 125 34.24 8.13 9.56
C HIS A 125 33.49 7.16 10.48
N LYS A 126 32.21 6.85 10.18
CA LYS A 126 31.40 5.91 10.96
C LYS A 126 30.69 4.91 10.03
N ILE A 127 30.63 3.66 10.47
CA ILE A 127 29.77 2.66 9.85
C ILE A 127 28.33 3.01 10.24
N LYS A 128 27.46 3.19 9.25
CA LYS A 128 26.03 3.38 9.47
C LYS A 128 25.28 2.06 9.26
N LEU A 129 24.52 1.66 10.26
CA LEU A 129 23.54 0.61 10.09
C LEU A 129 22.28 1.22 9.42
N PRO A 130 21.70 0.57 8.38
CA PRO A 130 20.48 1.04 7.78
C PRO A 130 19.32 0.99 8.80
N ALA A 131 18.44 1.99 8.76
CA ALA A 131 17.25 2.05 9.62
C ALA A 131 16.19 0.99 9.26
N GLY A 132 16.28 0.40 8.07
CA GLY A 132 15.53 -0.74 7.59
C GLY A 132 16.41 -1.52 6.62
N VAL A 133 16.16 -2.82 6.50
CA VAL A 133 16.96 -3.69 5.61
C VAL A 133 16.58 -3.45 4.15
N ILE A 134 15.30 -3.15 3.89
CA ILE A 134 14.73 -3.04 2.54
C ILE A 134 14.32 -1.60 2.23
N GLU A 135 14.96 -1.01 1.21
CA GLU A 135 14.57 0.28 0.63
C GLU A 135 13.28 0.17 -0.19
N GLY A 136 13.07 -0.98 -0.83
CA GLY A 136 11.85 -1.30 -1.59
C GLY A 136 11.73 -0.55 -2.91
N GLN A 137 12.84 -0.34 -3.63
CA GLN A 137 12.85 0.37 -4.91
C GLN A 137 11.98 -0.34 -5.97
N GLU A 138 12.11 -1.67 -6.12
CA GLU A 138 11.31 -2.46 -7.07
C GLU A 138 9.81 -2.38 -6.73
N LEU A 139 9.47 -2.39 -5.44
CA LEU A 139 8.10 -2.23 -4.97
C LEU A 139 7.55 -0.83 -5.29
N ASN A 140 8.37 0.22 -5.10
CA ASN A 140 8.00 1.59 -5.49
C ASN A 140 7.70 1.70 -6.99
N ILE A 141 8.58 1.14 -7.83
CA ILE A 141 8.40 1.13 -9.29
C ILE A 141 7.08 0.42 -9.63
N LYS A 142 6.82 -0.74 -9.02
CA LYS A 142 5.59 -1.50 -9.26
C LYS A 142 4.34 -0.73 -8.84
N PHE A 143 4.35 -0.07 -7.69
CA PHE A 143 3.22 0.77 -7.26
C PHE A 143 3.00 1.97 -8.18
N LEU A 144 4.07 2.64 -8.62
CA LEU A 144 3.98 3.74 -9.57
C LEU A 144 3.36 3.29 -10.91
N GLU A 145 3.63 2.05 -11.36
CA GLU A 145 2.97 1.46 -12.53
C GLU A 145 1.49 1.17 -12.28
N LEU A 146 1.18 0.51 -11.17
CA LEU A 146 -0.18 0.05 -10.86
C LEU A 146 -1.14 1.22 -10.61
N PHE A 147 -0.68 2.29 -9.97
CA PHE A 147 -1.50 3.46 -9.64
C PHE A 147 -1.34 4.63 -10.62
N PHE A 148 -0.62 4.42 -11.73
CA PHE A 148 -0.38 5.46 -12.72
C PHE A 148 -1.67 6.10 -13.27
N HIS A 149 -2.74 5.33 -13.45
CA HIS A 149 -4.01 5.79 -14.00
C HIS A 149 -4.82 6.72 -13.06
N VAL A 150 -4.43 6.80 -11.79
CA VAL A 150 -5.05 7.67 -10.77
C VAL A 150 -4.08 8.73 -10.22
N PHE A 151 -2.99 9.02 -10.95
CA PHE A 151 -1.96 9.97 -10.51
C PHE A 151 -2.52 11.38 -10.24
N ASP A 152 -3.62 11.75 -10.91
CA ASP A 152 -4.30 13.05 -10.80
C ASP A 152 -5.19 13.17 -9.55
N LYS A 153 -5.43 12.07 -8.82
CA LYS A 153 -6.29 12.04 -7.63
C LYS A 153 -5.48 12.44 -6.38
N LYS A 154 -5.62 13.72 -5.98
CA LYS A 154 -4.95 14.24 -4.76
C LYS A 154 -5.63 13.81 -3.48
N HIS A 155 -6.95 13.66 -3.48
CA HIS A 155 -7.72 13.16 -2.35
C HIS A 155 -8.19 11.73 -2.66
N PHE A 156 -7.99 10.81 -1.75
CA PHE A 156 -8.36 9.41 -1.97
C PHE A 156 -9.87 9.19 -1.95
N LYS A 157 -10.64 10.17 -1.50
CA LYS A 157 -12.11 10.21 -1.69
C LYS A 157 -12.53 10.38 -3.15
N ASP A 158 -11.63 10.85 -4.02
CA ASP A 158 -11.87 11.08 -5.45
C ASP A 158 -11.48 9.85 -6.30
N LEU A 159 -11.00 8.78 -5.67
CA LEU A 159 -10.85 7.48 -6.32
C LEU A 159 -12.24 6.91 -6.68
N PRO A 160 -12.32 5.95 -7.61
CA PRO A 160 -13.58 5.25 -7.94
C PRO A 160 -14.35 4.75 -6.71
N ILE A 161 -13.65 4.30 -5.69
CA ILE A 161 -14.20 4.05 -4.35
C ILE A 161 -13.36 4.85 -3.35
N PRO A 162 -13.97 5.74 -2.53
CA PRO A 162 -13.29 6.46 -1.46
C PRO A 162 -12.47 5.54 -0.55
N PHE A 163 -11.22 5.93 -0.30
CA PHE A 163 -10.23 5.09 0.36
C PHE A 163 -9.47 5.82 1.46
N GLN A 164 -9.09 5.09 2.51
CA GLN A 164 -8.14 5.52 3.53
C GLN A 164 -7.19 4.38 3.89
N CYS A 165 -5.93 4.69 4.18
CA CYS A 165 -5.00 3.72 4.77
C CYS A 165 -4.37 4.25 6.05
N MET A 166 -3.95 3.30 6.90
CA MET A 166 -3.45 3.59 8.24
C MET A 166 -1.92 3.56 8.25
N ALA A 167 -1.33 4.49 8.98
CA ALA A 167 0.10 4.51 9.31
C ALA A 167 0.29 4.88 10.78
N THR A 168 1.47 4.64 11.31
CA THR A 168 1.86 5.01 12.68
C THR A 168 2.95 6.09 12.61
N ASP A 169 2.76 7.16 13.35
CA ASP A 169 3.80 8.18 13.55
C ASP A 169 4.88 7.59 14.48
N LEU A 170 6.10 7.48 13.98
CA LEU A 170 7.20 6.84 14.70
C LEU A 170 7.63 7.63 15.93
N GLU A 171 7.45 8.96 15.94
CA GLU A 171 7.84 9.83 17.03
C GLU A 171 6.85 9.76 18.20
N THR A 172 5.55 9.75 17.89
CA THR A 172 4.50 9.86 18.91
C THR A 172 3.79 8.54 19.19
N GLY A 173 3.93 7.53 18.31
CA GLY A 173 3.17 6.27 18.37
C GLY A 173 1.69 6.43 18.04
N ASN A 174 1.26 7.58 17.51
CA ASN A 174 -0.14 7.85 17.21
C ASN A 174 -0.53 7.33 15.81
N LEU A 175 -1.81 7.02 15.66
CA LEU A 175 -2.43 6.72 14.38
C LEU A 175 -2.35 7.95 13.45
N VAL A 176 -1.97 7.71 12.21
CA VAL A 176 -2.08 8.67 11.11
C VAL A 176 -2.97 8.07 10.02
N VAL A 177 -4.12 8.68 9.80
CA VAL A 177 -5.01 8.33 8.71
C VAL A 177 -4.53 9.05 7.45
N LEU A 178 -4.23 8.28 6.41
CA LEU A 178 -3.77 8.78 5.11
C LEU A 178 -4.93 8.70 4.12
N ASP A 179 -5.44 9.84 3.71
CA ASP A 179 -6.61 10.02 2.84
C ASP A 179 -6.36 10.97 1.65
N SER A 180 -5.14 11.46 1.54
CA SER A 180 -4.75 12.45 0.53
C SER A 180 -3.25 12.46 0.25
N GLY A 181 -2.85 13.16 -0.80
CA GLY A 181 -1.47 13.29 -1.23
C GLY A 181 -1.06 12.24 -2.27
N ASN A 182 0.19 11.80 -2.23
CA ASN A 182 0.69 10.76 -3.14
C ASN A 182 0.30 9.37 -2.62
N LEU A 183 -0.59 8.69 -3.36
CA LEU A 183 -1.12 7.37 -2.97
C LEU A 183 -0.02 6.33 -2.80
N VAL A 184 0.97 6.29 -3.70
CA VAL A 184 2.10 5.34 -3.61
C VAL A 184 2.89 5.57 -2.34
N LYS A 185 3.15 6.84 -1.99
CA LYS A 185 3.88 7.21 -0.77
C LYS A 185 3.08 6.85 0.50
N ALA A 186 1.76 7.02 0.47
CA ALA A 186 0.87 6.63 1.55
C ALA A 186 0.87 5.10 1.77
N LEU A 187 0.78 4.31 0.70
CA LEU A 187 0.84 2.85 0.76
C LEU A 187 2.20 2.37 1.27
N ARG A 188 3.30 3.00 0.81
CA ARG A 188 4.65 2.70 1.32
C ARG A 188 4.77 2.99 2.83
N ALA A 189 4.15 4.06 3.34
CA ALA A 189 4.11 4.35 4.77
C ALA A 189 3.28 3.30 5.53
N SER A 190 2.10 2.96 5.01
CA SER A 190 1.19 1.99 5.63
C SER A 190 1.78 0.57 5.77
N MET A 191 2.77 0.22 4.93
CA MET A 191 3.42 -1.09 4.95
C MET A 191 4.86 -1.08 5.46
N ALA A 192 5.34 0.04 5.96
CA ALA A 192 6.74 0.19 6.40
C ALA A 192 6.96 -0.47 7.77
N ILE A 193 7.00 -1.79 7.82
CA ILE A 193 7.28 -2.58 9.03
C ILE A 193 8.66 -2.18 9.56
N PRO A 194 8.77 -1.72 10.83
CA PRO A 194 10.05 -1.37 11.43
C PRO A 194 11.05 -2.52 11.36
N SER A 195 12.33 -2.20 11.19
CA SER A 195 13.45 -3.12 11.01
C SER A 195 13.43 -3.92 9.68
N VAL A 196 12.30 -4.02 8.99
CA VAL A 196 12.20 -4.64 7.65
C VAL A 196 12.31 -3.57 6.58
N PHE A 197 11.44 -2.56 6.61
CA PHE A 197 11.44 -1.47 5.63
C PHE A 197 11.89 -0.15 6.24
N THR A 198 12.46 0.72 5.40
CA THR A 198 12.73 2.11 5.79
C THR A 198 11.44 2.87 6.03
N SER A 199 11.41 3.71 7.08
CA SER A 199 10.30 4.61 7.37
C SER A 199 10.09 5.63 6.25
N VAL A 200 8.86 6.10 6.08
CA VAL A 200 8.48 7.06 5.04
C VAL A 200 8.15 8.42 5.64
N SER A 201 8.76 9.49 5.14
CA SER A 201 8.46 10.84 5.62
C SER A 201 7.31 11.46 4.82
N ILE A 202 6.22 11.84 5.51
CA ILE A 202 5.07 12.57 4.94
C ILE A 202 4.73 13.73 5.87
N ASN A 203 4.68 14.96 5.36
CA ASN A 203 4.36 16.18 6.12
C ASN A 203 5.17 16.27 7.43
N ASP A 204 6.49 16.18 7.33
CA ASP A 204 7.47 16.23 8.42
C ASP A 204 7.35 15.12 9.48
N LYS A 205 6.46 14.17 9.31
CA LYS A 205 6.33 12.99 10.16
C LYS A 205 7.07 11.80 9.57
N LYS A 206 7.75 11.02 10.42
CA LYS A 206 8.28 9.71 10.05
C LYS A 206 7.24 8.65 10.32
N LEU A 207 6.74 8.02 9.25
CA LEU A 207 5.67 7.04 9.33
C LEU A 207 6.18 5.62 9.12
N VAL A 208 5.59 4.72 9.87
CA VAL A 208 5.81 3.27 9.80
C VAL A 208 4.46 2.55 9.67
N ASP A 209 4.48 1.22 9.56
CA ASP A 209 3.29 0.39 9.35
C ASP A 209 2.16 0.72 10.34
N GLY A 210 0.97 0.88 9.80
CA GLY A 210 -0.23 1.20 10.58
C GLY A 210 -0.68 0.07 11.49
N GLY A 211 -0.26 -1.16 11.22
CA GLY A 211 -0.60 -2.35 12.01
C GLY A 211 -0.12 -2.29 13.46
N LEU A 212 0.86 -1.42 13.77
CA LEU A 212 1.32 -1.20 15.14
C LEU A 212 0.26 -0.55 16.04
N VAL A 213 -0.68 0.20 15.46
CA VAL A 213 -1.71 0.96 16.21
C VAL A 213 -3.11 0.60 15.76
N ARG A 214 -3.34 0.43 14.46
CA ARG A 214 -4.66 0.17 13.88
C ARG A 214 -4.57 -0.80 12.71
N ASN A 215 -4.53 -2.10 13.02
CA ASN A 215 -4.40 -3.13 11.99
C ASN A 215 -5.71 -3.45 11.27
N PHE A 216 -6.85 -3.27 11.94
CA PHE A 216 -8.18 -3.57 11.41
C PHE A 216 -9.10 -2.35 11.53
N PRO A 217 -9.03 -1.38 10.58
CA PRO A 217 -9.59 -0.03 10.71
C PRO A 217 -11.10 0.05 10.42
N VAL A 218 -11.95 -0.71 11.14
CA VAL A 218 -13.42 -0.70 10.98
C VAL A 218 -14.02 0.62 11.44
N LYS A 219 -13.53 1.16 12.55
CA LYS A 219 -13.99 2.45 13.05
C LYS A 219 -13.83 3.55 12.00
N ASN A 220 -12.69 3.52 11.28
CA ASN A 220 -12.43 4.51 10.23
C ASN A 220 -13.40 4.38 9.05
N VAL A 221 -13.76 3.17 8.59
CA VAL A 221 -14.74 3.03 7.51
C VAL A 221 -16.14 3.47 7.93
N ARG A 222 -16.50 3.30 9.20
CA ARG A 222 -17.74 3.86 9.75
C ARG A 222 -17.71 5.38 9.81
N GLU A 223 -16.60 5.97 10.21
CA GLU A 223 -16.39 7.44 10.22
C GLU A 223 -16.44 8.04 8.80
N MET A 224 -16.07 7.28 7.75
CA MET A 224 -16.29 7.66 6.35
C MET A 224 -17.78 7.70 5.97
N GLY A 225 -18.66 7.10 6.75
CA GLY A 225 -20.10 7.10 6.55
C GLY A 225 -20.69 5.75 6.11
N ALA A 226 -20.02 4.65 6.38
CA ALA A 226 -20.57 3.31 6.14
C ALA A 226 -21.68 2.98 7.12
N ASP A 227 -22.83 2.53 6.61
CA ASP A 227 -23.96 2.06 7.40
C ASP A 227 -23.82 0.57 7.74
N ILE A 228 -23.26 -0.21 6.79
CA ILE A 228 -22.96 -1.64 6.94
C ILE A 228 -21.49 -1.87 6.69
N THR A 229 -20.83 -2.60 7.58
CA THR A 229 -19.39 -2.86 7.50
C THR A 229 -19.10 -4.33 7.26
N ILE A 230 -18.24 -4.57 6.27
CA ILE A 230 -17.65 -5.89 5.98
C ILE A 230 -16.18 -5.79 6.37
N GLY A 231 -15.76 -6.63 7.31
CA GLY A 231 -14.38 -6.67 7.75
C GLY A 231 -13.71 -7.99 7.45
N SER A 232 -12.68 -7.97 6.62
CA SER A 232 -11.85 -9.14 6.34
C SER A 232 -10.56 -9.08 7.14
N ASN A 233 -10.38 -10.03 8.05
CA ASN A 233 -9.23 -10.12 8.94
C ASN A 233 -8.37 -11.34 8.63
N VAL A 234 -7.10 -11.11 8.34
CA VAL A 234 -6.06 -12.13 8.13
C VAL A 234 -5.08 -12.21 9.30
N SER A 235 -5.20 -11.30 10.27
CA SER A 235 -4.42 -11.29 11.49
C SER A 235 -4.88 -12.44 12.39
N GLY A 236 -3.94 -13.24 12.87
CA GLY A 236 -4.20 -14.29 13.85
C GLY A 236 -4.18 -13.79 15.31
N GLY A 237 -4.10 -12.47 15.52
CA GLY A 237 -3.77 -11.91 16.82
C GLY A 237 -2.25 -11.99 17.09
N LEU A 238 -1.88 -12.08 18.35
CA LEU A 238 -0.48 -12.28 18.75
C LEU A 238 -0.01 -13.68 18.35
N SER A 239 1.26 -13.77 17.93
CA SER A 239 1.89 -15.04 17.57
C SER A 239 1.96 -15.97 18.78
N THR A 240 1.85 -17.26 18.54
CA THR A 240 2.06 -18.28 19.56
C THR A 240 3.53 -18.40 19.94
N LYS A 241 3.84 -19.07 21.05
CA LYS A 241 5.22 -19.28 21.50
C LYS A 241 6.07 -19.99 20.44
N GLU A 242 5.48 -20.91 19.71
CA GLU A 242 6.13 -21.71 18.66
C GLU A 242 6.42 -20.88 17.38
N GLU A 243 5.66 -19.83 17.14
CA GLU A 243 5.82 -18.94 15.98
C GLU A 243 6.88 -17.84 16.22
N ILE A 244 7.24 -17.57 17.49
CA ILE A 244 8.27 -16.58 17.85
C ILE A 244 9.63 -17.27 17.80
N SER A 245 10.34 -17.14 16.68
CA SER A 245 11.56 -17.89 16.39
C SER A 245 12.84 -17.05 16.34
N ASN A 246 12.72 -15.73 16.21
CA ASN A 246 13.86 -14.83 16.05
C ASN A 246 13.60 -13.44 16.67
N ALA A 247 14.64 -12.62 16.74
CA ALA A 247 14.55 -11.28 17.36
C ALA A 247 13.56 -10.34 16.66
N VAL A 248 13.35 -10.48 15.35
CA VAL A 248 12.37 -9.68 14.59
C VAL A 248 10.96 -10.08 15.01
N ASP A 249 10.68 -11.35 15.17
CA ASP A 249 9.37 -11.85 15.65
C ASP A 249 9.07 -11.30 17.05
N VAL A 250 10.07 -11.25 17.94
CA VAL A 250 9.91 -10.67 19.29
C VAL A 250 9.57 -9.19 19.21
N ILE A 251 10.28 -8.42 18.39
CA ILE A 251 10.02 -6.98 18.20
C ILE A 251 8.63 -6.75 17.66
N LEU A 252 8.22 -7.52 16.65
CA LEU A 252 6.88 -7.44 16.05
C LEU A 252 5.80 -7.83 17.06
N GLN A 253 6.01 -8.91 17.81
CA GLN A 253 5.09 -9.34 18.87
C GLN A 253 4.84 -8.22 19.89
N MET A 254 5.92 -7.59 20.38
CA MET A 254 5.81 -6.47 21.33
C MET A 254 5.10 -5.25 20.71
N ALA A 255 5.40 -4.95 19.46
CA ALA A 255 4.80 -3.84 18.72
C ALA A 255 3.29 -4.03 18.52
N PHE A 256 2.83 -5.28 18.34
CA PHE A 256 1.40 -5.59 18.13
C PHE A 256 0.59 -5.78 19.43
N PHE A 257 1.16 -5.63 20.63
CA PHE A 257 0.41 -5.74 21.87
C PHE A 257 -0.73 -4.72 21.98
N LYS A 258 -0.47 -3.48 21.57
CA LYS A 258 -1.51 -2.43 21.58
C LYS A 258 -2.61 -2.74 20.58
N GLU A 259 -2.25 -3.15 19.38
CA GLU A 259 -3.20 -3.52 18.33
C GLU A 259 -4.12 -4.67 18.77
N ALA A 260 -3.57 -5.69 19.43
CA ALA A 260 -4.35 -6.82 19.93
C ALA A 260 -5.43 -6.40 20.96
N SER A 261 -5.21 -5.30 21.70
CA SER A 261 -6.21 -4.70 22.56
C SER A 261 -7.27 -3.94 21.76
N ASP A 262 -6.83 -3.07 20.86
CA ASP A 262 -7.71 -2.21 20.04
C ASP A 262 -8.59 -3.05 19.10
N PHE A 263 -8.07 -4.17 18.61
CA PHE A 263 -8.80 -5.12 17.76
C PHE A 263 -10.08 -5.66 18.41
N ARG A 264 -10.09 -5.87 19.74
CA ARG A 264 -11.28 -6.32 20.47
C ARG A 264 -12.43 -5.30 20.43
N GLU A 265 -12.10 -4.01 20.26
CA GLU A 265 -13.09 -2.93 20.12
C GLU A 265 -13.62 -2.81 18.68
N GLU A 266 -12.86 -3.24 17.69
CA GLU A 266 -13.22 -3.16 16.27
C GLU A 266 -14.19 -4.28 15.84
N ILE A 267 -14.09 -5.48 16.42
CA ILE A 267 -14.95 -6.62 16.07
C ILE A 267 -16.44 -6.31 16.26
N PRO A 268 -16.90 -5.74 17.42
CA PRO A 268 -18.32 -5.42 17.62
C PRO A 268 -18.85 -4.36 16.66
N LEU A 269 -17.97 -3.57 16.03
CA LEU A 269 -18.33 -2.57 15.03
C LEU A 269 -18.47 -3.16 13.61
N THR A 270 -18.20 -4.46 13.44
CA THR A 270 -18.20 -5.14 12.16
C THR A 270 -19.47 -5.96 11.98
N ASP A 271 -20.32 -5.58 11.02
CA ASP A 271 -21.60 -6.29 10.79
C ASP A 271 -21.38 -7.67 10.15
N ILE A 272 -20.43 -7.76 9.22
CA ILE A 272 -20.01 -9.03 8.59
C ILE A 272 -18.52 -9.22 8.85
N TYR A 273 -18.17 -9.91 9.92
CA TYR A 273 -16.79 -10.22 10.29
C TYR A 273 -16.34 -11.53 9.63
N ILE A 274 -15.21 -11.46 8.92
CA ILE A 274 -14.62 -12.59 8.19
C ILE A 274 -13.23 -12.84 8.74
N HIS A 275 -13.07 -13.90 9.49
CA HIS A 275 -11.77 -14.40 9.92
C HIS A 275 -11.22 -15.39 8.89
N MET A 276 -9.98 -15.17 8.43
CA MET A 276 -9.31 -16.06 7.48
C MET A 276 -8.61 -17.22 8.18
N PRO A 277 -8.87 -18.48 7.79
CA PRO A 277 -8.24 -19.66 8.40
C PRO A 277 -6.81 -19.85 7.85
N LEU A 278 -5.87 -19.02 8.30
CA LEU A 278 -4.49 -18.96 7.81
C LEU A 278 -3.48 -19.53 8.83
N ALA A 279 -3.90 -20.48 9.67
CA ALA A 279 -3.00 -21.19 10.55
C ALA A 279 -1.88 -21.88 9.74
N GLY A 280 -0.63 -21.77 10.20
CA GLY A 280 0.54 -22.30 9.50
C GLY A 280 1.19 -21.35 8.49
N PHE A 281 0.60 -20.20 8.21
CA PHE A 281 1.25 -19.14 7.45
C PHE A 281 1.62 -17.96 8.35
N ASN A 282 2.77 -17.35 8.08
CA ASN A 282 3.23 -16.13 8.73
C ASN A 282 3.27 -14.93 7.77
N MET A 283 3.66 -13.76 8.28
CA MET A 283 3.69 -12.50 7.51
C MET A 283 4.68 -12.55 6.33
N SER A 284 5.70 -13.40 6.37
CA SER A 284 6.73 -13.55 5.33
C SER A 284 6.49 -14.74 4.39
N SER A 285 5.38 -15.46 4.50
CA SER A 285 5.08 -16.67 3.69
C SER A 285 4.72 -16.34 2.23
N PHE A 286 5.47 -15.46 1.56
CA PHE A 286 5.22 -15.10 0.15
C PHE A 286 5.46 -16.26 -0.81
N ASN A 287 6.32 -17.21 -0.45
CA ASN A 287 6.53 -18.44 -1.22
C ASN A 287 5.27 -19.32 -1.29
N SER A 288 4.35 -19.18 -0.31
CA SER A 288 3.05 -19.83 -0.27
C SER A 288 1.91 -18.91 -0.75
N SER A 289 2.22 -17.91 -1.57
CA SER A 289 1.23 -16.92 -2.03
C SER A 289 0.03 -17.56 -2.74
N LYS A 290 0.24 -18.65 -3.47
CA LYS A 290 -0.82 -19.38 -4.19
C LYS A 290 -1.80 -20.07 -3.22
N GLU A 291 -1.27 -20.73 -2.21
CA GLU A 291 -2.04 -21.43 -1.17
C GLU A 291 -2.83 -20.43 -0.33
N ILE A 292 -2.22 -19.31 0.04
CA ILE A 292 -2.86 -18.23 0.78
C ILE A 292 -4.01 -17.62 -0.04
N MET A 293 -3.78 -17.32 -1.31
CA MET A 293 -4.83 -16.83 -2.22
C MET A 293 -5.97 -17.85 -2.37
N GLN A 294 -5.65 -19.15 -2.48
CA GLN A 294 -6.65 -20.21 -2.57
C GLN A 294 -7.51 -20.29 -1.30
N THR A 295 -6.90 -20.23 -0.12
CA THR A 295 -7.63 -20.16 1.17
C THR A 295 -8.58 -18.96 1.20
N GLY A 296 -8.15 -17.82 0.65
CA GLY A 296 -8.99 -16.64 0.50
C GLY A 296 -10.18 -16.89 -0.44
N VAL A 297 -9.97 -17.54 -1.58
CA VAL A 297 -11.03 -17.92 -2.53
C VAL A 297 -12.05 -18.86 -1.90
N ASP A 298 -11.58 -19.89 -1.19
CA ASP A 298 -12.45 -20.86 -0.51
C ASP A 298 -13.29 -20.17 0.58
N THR A 299 -12.70 -19.22 1.30
CA THR A 299 -13.42 -18.39 2.28
C THR A 299 -14.42 -17.47 1.59
N GLY A 300 -14.03 -16.79 0.51
CA GLY A 300 -14.92 -15.94 -0.28
C GLY A 300 -16.14 -16.70 -0.81
N ASN A 301 -15.94 -17.93 -1.28
CA ASN A 301 -17.04 -18.80 -1.73
C ASN A 301 -18.06 -19.11 -0.61
N LYS A 302 -17.59 -19.28 0.65
CA LYS A 302 -18.48 -19.48 1.81
C LYS A 302 -19.34 -18.24 2.10
N TYR A 303 -18.80 -17.04 1.88
CA TYR A 303 -19.50 -15.79 2.10
C TYR A 303 -20.27 -15.27 0.89
N TYR A 304 -20.15 -15.90 -0.28
CA TYR A 304 -20.82 -15.47 -1.50
C TYR A 304 -22.36 -15.32 -1.32
N ALA A 305 -23.01 -16.29 -0.71
CA ALA A 305 -24.45 -16.24 -0.46
C ALA A 305 -24.87 -15.07 0.45
N VAL A 306 -24.02 -14.72 1.45
CA VAL A 306 -24.23 -13.57 2.33
C VAL A 306 -24.12 -12.27 1.54
N PHE A 307 -23.08 -12.12 0.74
CA PHE A 307 -22.88 -10.94 -0.11
C PHE A 307 -23.98 -10.81 -1.17
N LYS A 308 -24.38 -11.92 -1.80
CA LYS A 308 -25.47 -11.92 -2.79
C LYS A 308 -26.80 -11.50 -2.16
N LYS A 309 -27.14 -12.06 -0.99
CA LYS A 309 -28.34 -11.66 -0.25
C LYS A 309 -28.33 -10.18 0.12
N LEU A 310 -27.16 -9.66 0.57
CA LEU A 310 -26.99 -8.25 0.88
C LEU A 310 -27.14 -7.38 -0.39
N ALA A 311 -26.50 -7.77 -1.48
CA ALA A 311 -26.60 -7.07 -2.77
C ALA A 311 -28.06 -6.98 -3.26
N ASP A 312 -28.81 -8.09 -3.19
CA ASP A 312 -30.19 -8.18 -3.63
C ASP A 312 -31.16 -7.40 -2.69
N SER A 313 -30.80 -7.23 -1.43
CA SER A 313 -31.62 -6.51 -0.44
C SER A 313 -31.54 -4.98 -0.54
N ILE A 314 -30.50 -4.46 -1.22
CA ILE A 314 -30.26 -3.01 -1.31
C ILE A 314 -30.75 -2.48 -2.65
N PRO A 315 -31.82 -1.66 -2.71
CA PRO A 315 -32.30 -1.07 -3.95
C PRO A 315 -31.22 -0.21 -4.63
N GLY A 316 -31.05 -0.37 -5.94
CA GLY A 316 -30.07 0.38 -6.71
C GLY A 316 -28.60 0.00 -6.43
N ASN A 317 -28.36 -1.13 -5.79
CA ASN A 317 -27.03 -1.71 -5.62
C ASN A 317 -26.57 -2.32 -6.96
N ILE A 318 -26.03 -1.48 -7.83
CA ILE A 318 -25.42 -1.90 -9.09
C ILE A 318 -23.92 -1.73 -8.95
N ASN A 319 -23.22 -2.85 -8.76
CA ASN A 319 -21.77 -2.87 -8.91
C ASN A 319 -21.46 -2.86 -10.43
N VAL A 320 -21.10 -1.71 -10.95
CA VAL A 320 -20.52 -1.60 -12.28
C VAL A 320 -19.01 -1.67 -12.08
N PRO A 321 -18.34 -2.78 -12.38
CA PRO A 321 -16.89 -2.82 -12.38
C PRO A 321 -16.41 -1.73 -13.35
N LEU A 322 -15.72 -0.73 -12.82
CA LEU A 322 -15.06 0.25 -13.67
C LEU A 322 -13.88 -0.49 -14.30
N PRO A 323 -13.84 -0.67 -15.64
CA PRO A 323 -12.67 -1.27 -16.24
C PRO A 323 -11.49 -0.35 -15.97
N VAL A 324 -10.46 -0.86 -15.29
CA VAL A 324 -9.17 -0.16 -15.25
C VAL A 324 -8.75 0.01 -16.70
N GLN A 325 -8.79 1.23 -17.17
CA GLN A 325 -8.24 1.58 -18.48
C GLN A 325 -6.74 1.26 -18.43
N PRO A 326 -6.19 0.53 -19.42
CA PRO A 326 -4.75 0.35 -19.49
C PRO A 326 -4.08 1.71 -19.43
N SER A 327 -2.95 1.77 -18.76
CA SER A 327 -2.20 2.99 -18.45
C SER A 327 -2.18 3.95 -19.62
N LYS A 328 -2.89 5.06 -19.48
CA LYS A 328 -2.80 6.16 -20.44
C LYS A 328 -1.37 6.67 -20.43
N SER A 329 -0.85 7.06 -21.57
CA SER A 329 0.37 7.84 -21.62
C SER A 329 0.08 9.25 -21.11
N VAL A 330 1.01 9.84 -20.39
CA VAL A 330 0.96 11.22 -19.92
C VAL A 330 1.98 12.04 -20.70
N PHE A 331 1.59 13.23 -21.15
CA PHE A 331 2.50 14.18 -21.76
C PHE A 331 3.30 14.89 -20.65
N ILE A 332 4.60 14.72 -20.64
CA ILE A 332 5.49 15.36 -19.67
C ILE A 332 5.94 16.69 -20.25
N GLN A 333 5.47 17.79 -19.64
CA GLN A 333 5.79 19.15 -20.08
C GLN A 333 7.15 19.60 -19.54
N THR A 334 7.41 19.38 -18.26
CA THR A 334 8.69 19.69 -17.61
C THR A 334 9.10 18.58 -16.67
N TYR A 335 10.38 18.51 -16.37
CA TYR A 335 10.92 17.61 -15.36
C TYR A 335 11.82 18.35 -14.38
N ASN A 336 11.90 17.83 -13.17
CA ASN A 336 12.80 18.30 -12.12
C ASN A 336 13.33 17.12 -11.32
N VAL A 337 14.46 17.30 -10.67
CA VAL A 337 15.05 16.31 -9.74
C VAL A 337 15.55 16.98 -8.49
N SER A 338 15.26 16.37 -7.35
CA SER A 338 15.73 16.78 -6.02
C SER A 338 16.50 15.65 -5.34
N GLY A 339 17.34 15.97 -4.34
CA GLY A 339 18.11 15.01 -3.57
C GLY A 339 19.51 14.72 -4.11
N LEU A 340 19.90 15.32 -5.25
CA LEU A 340 21.27 15.23 -5.78
C LEU A 340 22.27 15.97 -4.90
N GLN A 341 23.41 15.36 -4.61
CA GLN A 341 24.52 15.91 -3.83
C GLN A 341 25.88 15.79 -4.52
N LYS A 342 26.07 14.72 -5.27
CA LYS A 342 27.34 14.36 -5.92
C LYS A 342 27.22 14.36 -7.44
N THR A 343 26.04 14.03 -7.96
CA THR A 343 25.75 14.00 -9.38
C THR A 343 25.01 15.26 -9.82
N SER A 344 25.10 15.61 -11.10
CA SER A 344 24.33 16.73 -11.66
C SER A 344 22.98 16.26 -12.22
N SER A 345 22.03 17.19 -12.36
CA SER A 345 20.75 16.96 -13.01
C SER A 345 20.93 16.40 -14.43
N ASP A 346 21.83 17.00 -15.21
CA ASP A 346 22.10 16.56 -16.60
C ASP A 346 22.61 15.12 -16.64
N PHE A 347 23.51 14.75 -15.73
CA PHE A 347 24.01 13.37 -15.62
C PHE A 347 22.88 12.40 -15.28
N PHE A 348 22.01 12.76 -14.31
CA PHE A 348 20.87 11.93 -13.93
C PHE A 348 19.92 11.68 -15.10
N PHE A 349 19.48 12.74 -15.79
CA PHE A 349 18.55 12.60 -16.92
C PHE A 349 19.18 11.92 -18.13
N HIS A 350 20.49 12.10 -18.34
CA HIS A 350 21.22 11.36 -19.36
C HIS A 350 21.25 9.85 -19.07
N LEU A 351 21.53 9.45 -17.81
CA LEU A 351 21.46 8.05 -17.38
C LEU A 351 20.05 7.46 -17.57
N MET A 352 19.02 8.21 -17.22
CA MET A 352 17.65 7.80 -17.41
C MET A 352 17.24 7.69 -18.89
N ASN A 353 17.91 8.39 -19.79
CA ASN A 353 17.48 8.64 -21.17
C ASN A 353 16.05 9.23 -21.18
N PHE A 354 15.85 10.27 -20.35
CA PHE A 354 14.56 10.90 -20.12
C PHE A 354 14.56 12.34 -20.66
N TYR A 355 13.48 12.71 -21.35
CA TYR A 355 13.37 14.00 -22.03
C TYR A 355 12.00 14.63 -21.73
N ASP A 356 11.90 15.94 -21.71
CA ASP A 356 10.64 16.69 -21.65
C ASP A 356 9.91 16.75 -23.01
N ASN A 357 8.76 17.37 -23.00
CA ASN A 357 7.91 17.58 -24.19
C ASN A 357 7.61 16.27 -24.95
N ARG A 358 7.43 15.17 -24.21
CA ARG A 358 7.17 13.83 -24.74
C ARG A 358 6.11 13.10 -23.94
N ARG A 359 5.41 12.16 -24.59
CA ARG A 359 4.51 11.23 -23.93
C ARG A 359 5.27 10.04 -23.38
N TYR A 360 4.88 9.65 -22.16
CA TYR A 360 5.40 8.47 -21.47
C TYR A 360 4.26 7.62 -20.92
N THR A 361 4.40 6.32 -21.07
CA THR A 361 3.63 5.33 -20.30
C THR A 361 4.33 5.06 -18.96
N ALA A 362 3.61 4.49 -18.00
CA ALA A 362 4.21 4.05 -16.74
C ALA A 362 5.42 3.14 -16.95
N ALA A 363 5.32 2.19 -17.88
CA ALA A 363 6.40 1.25 -18.18
C ALA A 363 7.66 1.94 -18.77
N GLU A 364 7.50 2.99 -19.57
CA GLU A 364 8.65 3.76 -20.10
C GLU A 364 9.35 4.54 -19.01
N ILE A 365 8.59 5.16 -18.07
CA ILE A 365 9.17 5.85 -16.91
C ILE A 365 9.89 4.85 -16.02
N SER A 366 9.27 3.71 -15.70
CA SER A 366 9.90 2.63 -14.93
C SER A 366 11.19 2.14 -15.55
N LYS A 367 11.21 1.94 -16.88
CA LYS A 367 12.42 1.55 -17.60
C LYS A 367 13.54 2.58 -17.48
N SER A 368 13.21 3.86 -17.53
CA SER A 368 14.17 4.96 -17.33
C SER A 368 14.72 4.94 -15.91
N ILE A 369 13.86 4.77 -14.90
CA ILE A 369 14.27 4.66 -13.50
C ILE A 369 15.19 3.45 -13.28
N ILE A 370 14.81 2.27 -13.80
CA ILE A 370 15.59 1.04 -13.67
C ILE A 370 17.00 1.21 -14.28
N ARG A 371 17.13 1.95 -15.39
CA ARG A 371 18.42 2.24 -16.01
C ARG A 371 19.32 3.07 -15.09
N ALA A 372 18.79 4.16 -14.51
CA ALA A 372 19.55 4.99 -13.57
C ALA A 372 19.86 4.24 -12.27
N TYR A 373 18.91 3.47 -11.74
CA TYR A 373 19.10 2.65 -10.54
C TYR A 373 20.16 1.56 -10.73
N GLY A 374 20.19 0.94 -11.91
CA GLY A 374 21.19 -0.08 -12.28
C GLY A 374 22.63 0.43 -12.37
N SER A 375 22.86 1.74 -12.41
CA SER A 375 24.20 2.34 -12.32
C SER A 375 24.78 2.31 -10.91
N ARG A 376 23.94 2.01 -9.89
CA ARG A 376 24.28 2.04 -8.46
C ARG A 376 24.76 3.41 -7.92
N TYR A 377 24.55 4.49 -8.65
CA TYR A 377 24.74 5.83 -8.08
C TYR A 377 23.63 6.19 -7.08
N TYR A 378 22.45 5.59 -7.21
CA TYR A 378 21.26 5.91 -6.44
C TYR A 378 20.77 4.68 -5.67
N SER A 379 20.42 4.88 -4.39
CA SER A 379 19.75 3.88 -3.54
C SER A 379 18.23 3.96 -3.65
N SER A 380 17.70 5.11 -4.05
CA SER A 380 16.25 5.29 -4.27
C SER A 380 16.00 6.32 -5.36
N ILE A 381 15.05 6.02 -6.24
CA ILE A 381 14.53 6.93 -7.27
C ILE A 381 13.01 6.81 -7.25
N THR A 382 12.34 7.86 -6.82
CA THR A 382 10.88 7.96 -6.87
C THR A 382 10.46 9.16 -7.71
N TYR A 383 9.20 9.22 -8.11
CA TYR A 383 8.68 10.40 -8.79
C TYR A 383 7.27 10.74 -8.34
N ASN A 384 6.91 11.99 -8.57
CA ASN A 384 5.55 12.50 -8.45
C ASN A 384 5.14 13.13 -9.77
N LEU A 385 3.94 12.81 -10.25
CA LEU A 385 3.34 13.48 -11.39
C LEU A 385 2.46 14.61 -10.86
N VAL A 386 2.75 15.84 -11.28
CA VAL A 386 2.00 17.03 -10.93
C VAL A 386 1.10 17.38 -12.12
N PRO A 387 -0.22 17.15 -12.03
CA PRO A 387 -1.14 17.44 -13.11
C PRO A 387 -1.11 18.93 -13.50
N VAL A 388 -1.09 19.21 -14.80
CA VAL A 388 -1.19 20.57 -15.37
C VAL A 388 -2.58 20.76 -15.98
N SER A 389 -2.92 19.95 -17.00
CA SER A 389 -4.24 19.97 -17.62
C SER A 389 -4.46 18.68 -18.43
N GLY A 390 -5.65 18.10 -18.34
CA GLY A 390 -6.01 16.88 -19.07
C GLY A 390 -5.03 15.74 -18.80
N ASP A 391 -4.33 15.27 -19.82
CA ASP A 391 -3.31 14.23 -19.78
C ASP A 391 -1.86 14.76 -19.76
N THR A 392 -1.70 16.05 -19.41
CA THR A 392 -0.40 16.73 -19.28
C THR A 392 -0.01 16.85 -17.82
N ALA A 393 1.24 16.53 -17.50
CA ALA A 393 1.81 16.66 -16.16
C ALA A 393 3.25 17.13 -16.21
N ASN A 394 3.71 17.73 -15.12
CA ASN A 394 5.12 17.85 -14.80
C ASN A 394 5.55 16.62 -13.98
N ILE A 395 6.81 16.21 -14.11
CA ILE A 395 7.37 15.12 -13.33
C ILE A 395 8.47 15.62 -12.40
N GLU A 396 8.37 15.27 -11.13
CA GLU A 396 9.33 15.62 -10.09
C GLU A 396 9.99 14.33 -9.57
N PHE A 397 11.26 14.14 -9.88
CA PHE A 397 12.02 13.02 -9.35
C PHE A 397 12.61 13.38 -7.98
N ASN A 398 12.55 12.42 -7.04
CA ASN A 398 13.24 12.49 -5.77
C ASN A 398 14.21 11.34 -5.68
N VAL A 399 15.48 11.65 -5.49
CA VAL A 399 16.54 10.66 -5.47
C VAL A 399 17.30 10.66 -4.15
N THR A 400 17.79 9.49 -3.77
CA THR A 400 18.78 9.34 -2.71
C THR A 400 20.03 8.73 -3.35
N GLU A 401 21.14 9.43 -3.26
CA GLU A 401 22.39 8.92 -3.79
C GLU A 401 23.03 7.91 -2.83
N ASN A 402 23.67 6.90 -3.42
CA ASN A 402 24.45 5.94 -2.65
C ASN A 402 25.66 6.61 -2.02
N PRO A 403 26.06 6.22 -0.80
CA PRO A 403 27.33 6.64 -0.23
C PRO A 403 28.48 6.19 -1.12
N GLY A 404 29.51 7.04 -1.24
CA GLY A 404 30.66 6.74 -2.11
C GLY A 404 31.59 5.65 -1.55
N THR A 405 31.41 5.26 -0.28
CA THR A 405 32.30 4.33 0.41
C THR A 405 31.48 3.29 1.18
N TYR A 406 31.87 2.03 1.06
CA TYR A 406 31.27 0.91 1.77
C TYR A 406 32.37 0.07 2.43
N LEU A 407 32.10 -0.41 3.65
CA LEU A 407 32.79 -1.54 4.22
C LEU A 407 32.13 -2.82 3.65
N LYS A 408 32.89 -3.61 2.93
CA LYS A 408 32.39 -4.85 2.28
C LYS A 408 33.04 -6.05 2.95
N ALA A 409 32.22 -7.05 3.30
CA ALA A 409 32.69 -8.33 3.83
C ALA A 409 32.16 -9.47 2.97
N ALA A 410 33.01 -10.44 2.70
CA ALA A 410 32.66 -11.65 1.99
C ALA A 410 33.16 -12.88 2.77
N VAL A 411 32.36 -13.92 2.80
CA VAL A 411 32.73 -15.22 3.38
C VAL A 411 32.97 -16.19 2.24
N TYR A 412 34.20 -16.74 2.15
CA TYR A 412 34.54 -17.75 1.16
C TYR A 412 34.81 -19.09 1.86
N TYR A 413 34.20 -20.13 1.35
CA TYR A 413 34.56 -21.50 1.71
C TYR A 413 35.48 -22.08 0.66
N SER A 414 36.66 -22.52 1.08
CA SER A 414 37.61 -23.22 0.20
C SER A 414 37.74 -24.67 0.65
N ILE A 415 37.58 -25.60 -0.29
CA ILE A 415 37.75 -27.04 -0.03
C ILE A 415 39.16 -27.34 0.54
N PHE A 416 40.14 -26.51 0.19
CA PHE A 416 41.54 -26.71 0.66
C PHE A 416 41.90 -25.88 1.91
N ARG A 417 41.17 -24.81 2.23
CA ARG A 417 41.55 -23.88 3.31
C ARG A 417 40.42 -23.61 4.32
N GLY A 418 39.28 -24.26 4.17
CA GLY A 418 38.12 -24.00 5.03
C GLY A 418 37.44 -22.64 4.78
N ILE A 419 36.83 -22.07 5.82
CA ILE A 419 36.14 -20.78 5.76
C ILE A 419 37.16 -19.65 5.86
N ASN A 420 37.11 -18.70 4.92
CA ASN A 420 37.86 -17.43 4.95
C ASN A 420 36.86 -16.26 5.00
N VAL A 421 37.19 -15.26 5.78
CA VAL A 421 36.39 -14.05 5.96
C VAL A 421 37.13 -12.84 5.40
#